data_a3c139d63c9ff07cb796678063b9530c
#
_entry.id   a3c139d63c9ff07cb796678063b9530c
#
_cell.length_a   1.000
_cell.length_b   1.000
_cell.length_c   1.000
_cell.angle_alpha   90.00
_cell.angle_beta   90.00
_cell.angle_gamma   90.00
#
_symmetry.space_group_name_H-M   'P 1'
#
loop_
_entity.id
_entity.type
_entity.pdbx_description
1 polymer ?
#
loop_
_entity_poly.entity_id
_entity_poly.type
_entity_poly.pdbx_seq_one_letter_code
_entity_poly.pdbx_strand_id
1 'polypeptide(L)'
;MNLFLRLLSGLLVWASAEAGLGAAAAPGASPRESAPVFLTAAEREASLVAALVARSELMPQVAAWKYRRGQPVLDPVREAEVLRGWRVEAEVLGLAPGPMEDFLRLQIAWARRRQETLVAGWRASDVLPPDPPDLTTVLRPRLDAVGRELLAAAFLVAGEDPPVSSDPWSRLEGLTGLEPAEFLELRTARAGLRRTGPATLAALRRVGVLRVGTTGDYAPFSSDAGGVLRGLDIDLALDLAGALGLRPVFVPTSWPGLMADLRAHRFDLALSGITATEERAREAAFSVAYLEDGKTAIARREDAPRFTSLAAIDQPGVRVIVNPGGTNERFVRERVRRAEILLHADNRTIFSVLAEGRADVMFTDGIEVRLQARRDPRLGGTLAEPLTRAGKAVLLPREADWRAAVDAWLGPLVTSGAVAERLERALAEAAGEKRL
;
A
#
# COMPACT_ATOMS: atom_id res chain seq x y z
N MET A 1 3.28 14.81 -18.61
CA MET A 1 4.76 14.76 -18.70
C MET A 1 5.47 15.07 -17.38
N ASN A 2 4.94 15.92 -16.52
CA ASN A 2 5.62 16.29 -15.25
C ASN A 2 5.43 15.34 -14.05
N LEU A 3 4.44 14.48 -14.03
CA LEU A 3 4.20 13.54 -12.92
C LEU A 3 5.09 12.29 -13.06
N PHE A 4 5.42 11.91 -14.28
CA PHE A 4 6.22 10.71 -14.60
C PHE A 4 7.72 10.89 -14.26
N LEU A 5 8.27 12.08 -14.44
CA LEU A 5 9.63 12.40 -14.01
C LEU A 5 9.79 12.44 -12.48
N ARG A 6 8.71 12.75 -11.75
CA ARG A 6 8.71 12.78 -10.26
C ARG A 6 8.71 11.40 -9.64
N LEU A 7 8.12 10.38 -10.30
CA LEU A 7 8.15 8.99 -9.82
C LEU A 7 9.54 8.34 -10.04
N LEU A 8 10.21 8.67 -11.14
CA LEU A 8 11.58 8.19 -11.42
C LEU A 8 12.64 8.92 -10.59
N SER A 9 12.49 10.22 -10.30
CA SER A 9 13.44 10.95 -9.47
C SER A 9 13.40 10.53 -8.00
N GLY A 10 12.25 10.12 -7.47
CA GLY A 10 12.12 9.55 -6.13
C GLY A 10 12.83 8.20 -5.97
N LEU A 11 12.93 7.38 -7.01
CA LEU A 11 13.66 6.11 -7.03
C LEU A 11 15.18 6.30 -7.15
N LEU A 12 15.63 7.33 -7.87
CA LEU A 12 17.07 7.59 -8.11
C LEU A 12 17.78 8.27 -6.92
N VAL A 13 17.10 9.05 -6.09
CA VAL A 13 17.71 9.77 -4.96
C VAL A 13 18.05 8.86 -3.78
N TRP A 14 17.37 7.71 -3.63
CA TRP A 14 17.65 6.76 -2.54
C TRP A 14 18.81 5.79 -2.81
N ALA A 15 19.16 5.54 -4.05
CA ALA A 15 20.26 4.66 -4.42
C ALA A 15 21.66 5.30 -4.19
N SER A 16 21.74 6.60 -3.93
CA SER A 16 22.99 7.34 -3.76
C SER A 16 23.45 7.52 -2.30
N ALA A 17 22.69 7.05 -1.30
CA ALA A 17 22.95 7.32 0.12
C ALA A 17 23.81 6.25 0.85
N GLU A 18 24.27 5.20 0.17
CA GLU A 18 25.08 4.14 0.82
C GLU A 18 26.62 4.30 0.70
N ALA A 19 27.12 5.48 0.32
CA ALA A 19 28.55 5.76 0.34
C ALA A 19 28.89 6.93 1.25
N GLY A 20 28.93 6.69 2.58
CA GLY A 20 29.40 7.71 3.52
C GLY A 20 29.08 7.39 4.98
N LEU A 21 29.95 6.59 5.61
CA LEU A 21 29.97 6.43 7.08
C LEU A 21 30.40 7.74 7.76
N GLY A 22 29.57 8.24 8.69
CA GLY A 22 30.00 9.10 9.78
C GLY A 22 29.50 10.53 9.75
N ALA A 23 28.33 10.78 10.35
CA ALA A 23 28.07 11.90 11.25
C ALA A 23 26.61 11.84 11.71
N ALA A 24 26.36 11.88 13.02
CA ALA A 24 25.03 11.99 13.61
C ALA A 24 24.38 13.30 13.17
N ALA A 25 23.34 13.22 12.37
CA ALA A 25 22.52 14.37 11.99
C ALA A 25 21.32 14.48 12.94
N ALA A 26 21.10 15.67 13.46
CA ALA A 26 19.95 16.07 14.25
C ALA A 26 18.60 15.86 13.51
N PRO A 27 17.47 15.72 14.22
CA PRO A 27 16.16 15.50 13.59
C PRO A 27 15.67 16.79 12.93
N GLY A 28 15.90 16.92 11.62
CA GLY A 28 15.45 18.01 10.78
C GLY A 28 14.70 17.50 9.57
N ALA A 29 13.43 17.85 9.50
CA ALA A 29 12.48 17.84 8.37
C ALA A 29 12.91 17.03 7.12
N SER A 30 12.38 15.80 6.98
CA SER A 30 12.35 15.10 5.71
C SER A 30 11.49 15.86 4.69
N PRO A 31 11.89 15.96 3.42
CA PRO A 31 11.05 16.61 2.42
C PRO A 31 9.78 15.79 2.20
N ARG A 32 8.62 16.37 2.49
CA ARG A 32 7.30 15.88 2.08
C ARG A 32 7.17 16.09 0.56
N GLU A 33 7.79 15.23 -0.23
CA GLU A 33 7.93 15.44 -1.69
C GLU A 33 6.67 15.16 -2.51
N SER A 34 5.63 14.53 -1.96
CA SER A 34 4.30 14.45 -2.59
C SER A 34 3.25 14.08 -1.55
N ALA A 35 2.03 14.60 -1.70
CA ALA A 35 0.91 14.20 -0.85
C ALA A 35 0.63 12.70 -1.01
N PRO A 36 0.34 11.96 0.07
CA PRO A 36 0.04 10.54 -0.01
C PRO A 36 -1.26 10.32 -0.78
N VAL A 37 -1.21 9.39 -1.75
CA VAL A 37 -2.33 9.05 -2.64
C VAL A 37 -2.42 7.55 -2.79
N PHE A 38 -3.59 7.06 -3.21
CA PHE A 38 -3.69 5.69 -3.70
C PHE A 38 -3.01 5.60 -5.07
N LEU A 39 -2.07 4.66 -5.22
CA LEU A 39 -1.60 4.31 -6.56
C LEU A 39 -2.68 3.52 -7.30
N THR A 40 -3.05 3.98 -8.48
CA THR A 40 -3.97 3.25 -9.35
C THR A 40 -3.33 1.96 -9.87
N ALA A 41 -4.14 0.99 -10.29
CA ALA A 41 -3.64 -0.21 -10.94
C ALA A 41 -2.78 0.13 -12.17
N ALA A 42 -3.18 1.15 -12.95
CA ALA A 42 -2.45 1.63 -14.11
C ALA A 42 -1.06 2.19 -13.76
N GLU A 43 -0.93 2.93 -12.66
CA GLU A 43 0.37 3.47 -12.20
C GLU A 43 1.31 2.37 -11.71
N ARG A 44 0.78 1.37 -10.98
CA ARG A 44 1.57 0.20 -10.58
C ARG A 44 2.04 -0.60 -11.79
N GLU A 45 1.16 -0.83 -12.76
CA GLU A 45 1.48 -1.50 -14.01
C GLU A 45 2.51 -0.71 -14.84
N ALA A 46 2.35 0.61 -14.92
CA ALA A 46 3.31 1.49 -15.60
C ALA A 46 4.70 1.43 -14.98
N SER A 47 4.81 1.23 -13.66
CA SER A 47 6.10 1.03 -12.98
C SER A 47 6.78 -0.27 -13.40
N LEU A 48 6.00 -1.36 -13.56
CA LEU A 48 6.51 -2.64 -14.06
C LEU A 48 7.04 -2.51 -15.49
N VAL A 49 6.25 -1.89 -16.37
CA VAL A 49 6.64 -1.65 -17.75
C VAL A 49 7.89 -0.76 -17.84
N ALA A 50 7.97 0.30 -17.02
CA ALA A 50 9.15 1.17 -16.98
C ALA A 50 10.43 0.41 -16.61
N ALA A 51 10.36 -0.51 -15.66
CA ALA A 51 11.50 -1.34 -15.27
C ALA A 51 11.90 -2.33 -16.40
N LEU A 52 10.92 -2.90 -17.12
CA LEU A 52 11.17 -3.73 -18.29
C LEU A 52 11.87 -2.95 -19.42
N VAL A 53 11.41 -1.72 -19.70
CA VAL A 53 12.02 -0.80 -20.67
C VAL A 53 13.45 -0.49 -20.27
N ALA A 54 13.69 -0.04 -19.03
CA ALA A 54 15.00 0.32 -18.52
C ALA A 54 16.01 -0.86 -18.63
N ARG A 55 15.53 -2.08 -18.32
CA ARG A 55 16.35 -3.30 -18.51
C ARG A 55 16.70 -3.52 -19.97
N SER A 56 15.74 -3.36 -20.89
CA SER A 56 15.95 -3.51 -22.33
C SER A 56 16.95 -2.50 -22.89
N GLU A 57 16.92 -1.26 -22.41
CA GLU A 57 17.83 -0.18 -22.84
C GLU A 57 19.29 -0.43 -22.48
N LEU A 58 19.58 -1.31 -21.51
CA LEU A 58 20.95 -1.73 -21.19
C LEU A 58 21.49 -2.80 -22.14
N MET A 59 20.62 -3.52 -22.87
CA MET A 59 21.04 -4.66 -23.71
C MET A 59 21.99 -4.29 -24.84
N PRO A 60 21.89 -3.13 -25.54
CA PRO A 60 22.87 -2.74 -26.54
C PRO A 60 24.30 -2.60 -25.99
N GLN A 61 24.45 -2.04 -24.78
CA GLN A 61 25.76 -1.89 -24.13
C GLN A 61 26.34 -3.24 -23.71
N VAL A 62 25.49 -4.14 -23.18
CA VAL A 62 25.91 -5.50 -22.84
C VAL A 62 26.30 -6.29 -24.08
N ALA A 63 25.53 -6.19 -25.16
CA ALA A 63 25.87 -6.84 -26.46
C ALA A 63 27.18 -6.31 -27.03
N ALA A 64 27.40 -4.99 -27.02
CA ALA A 64 28.64 -4.36 -27.50
C ALA A 64 29.84 -4.84 -26.71
N TRP A 65 29.74 -4.92 -25.37
CA TRP A 65 30.81 -5.38 -24.50
C TRP A 65 31.19 -6.83 -24.82
N LYS A 66 30.21 -7.73 -24.99
CA LYS A 66 30.42 -9.14 -25.34
C LYS A 66 31.02 -9.26 -26.72
N TYR A 67 30.47 -8.55 -27.72
CA TYR A 67 30.93 -8.57 -29.10
C TYR A 67 32.41 -8.16 -29.23
N ARG A 68 32.78 -7.01 -28.63
CA ARG A 68 34.15 -6.49 -28.69
C ARG A 68 35.21 -7.40 -28.03
N ARG A 69 34.76 -8.27 -27.10
CA ARG A 69 35.62 -9.20 -26.34
C ARG A 69 35.50 -10.65 -26.80
N GLY A 70 34.76 -10.89 -27.90
CA GLY A 70 34.56 -12.24 -28.42
C GLY A 70 33.77 -13.16 -27.46
N GLN A 71 33.05 -12.58 -26.51
CA GLN A 71 32.25 -13.36 -25.54
C GLN A 71 30.91 -13.78 -26.14
N PRO A 72 30.41 -15.01 -25.85
CA PRO A 72 29.11 -15.43 -26.31
C PRO A 72 28.00 -14.62 -25.65
N VAL A 73 26.88 -14.42 -26.38
CA VAL A 73 25.66 -13.81 -25.81
C VAL A 73 25.04 -14.74 -24.76
N LEU A 74 24.94 -16.01 -25.08
CA LEU A 74 24.41 -17.04 -24.18
C LEU A 74 25.40 -17.31 -23.04
N ASP A 75 24.95 -17.20 -21.80
CA ASP A 75 25.69 -17.53 -20.57
C ASP A 75 24.76 -18.37 -19.66
N PRO A 76 24.66 -19.69 -19.88
CA PRO A 76 23.72 -20.54 -19.15
C PRO A 76 23.97 -20.58 -17.65
N VAL A 77 25.23 -20.46 -17.24
CA VAL A 77 25.61 -20.46 -15.80
C VAL A 77 25.05 -19.21 -15.13
N ARG A 78 25.26 -18.06 -15.75
CA ARG A 78 24.75 -16.78 -15.20
C ARG A 78 23.22 -16.70 -15.25
N GLU A 79 22.59 -17.17 -16.32
CA GLU A 79 21.12 -17.22 -16.42
C GLU A 79 20.53 -18.08 -15.28
N ALA A 80 21.10 -19.24 -15.01
CA ALA A 80 20.68 -20.12 -13.92
C ALA A 80 20.90 -19.49 -12.52
N GLU A 81 21.99 -18.75 -12.32
CA GLU A 81 22.24 -18.01 -11.07
C GLU A 81 21.17 -16.92 -10.84
N VAL A 82 20.88 -16.14 -11.87
CA VAL A 82 19.85 -15.09 -11.80
C VAL A 82 18.48 -15.70 -11.47
N LEU A 83 18.07 -16.76 -12.14
CA LEU A 83 16.82 -17.45 -11.87
C LEU A 83 16.72 -17.98 -10.44
N ARG A 84 17.80 -18.61 -9.94
CA ARG A 84 17.84 -19.09 -8.54
C ARG A 84 17.71 -17.93 -7.55
N GLY A 85 18.45 -16.83 -7.77
CA GLY A 85 18.37 -15.65 -6.91
C GLY A 85 16.97 -15.07 -6.84
N TRP A 86 16.31 -14.93 -7.98
CA TRP A 86 14.96 -14.39 -8.02
C TRP A 86 13.90 -15.32 -7.41
N ARG A 87 14.10 -16.62 -7.51
CA ARG A 87 13.25 -17.59 -6.83
C ARG A 87 13.27 -17.40 -5.32
N VAL A 88 14.48 -17.27 -4.73
CA VAL A 88 14.64 -17.00 -3.30
C VAL A 88 14.01 -15.66 -2.91
N GLU A 89 14.22 -14.62 -3.72
CA GLU A 89 13.62 -13.31 -3.46
C GLU A 89 12.08 -13.35 -3.54
N ALA A 90 11.52 -14.09 -4.51
CA ALA A 90 10.08 -14.28 -4.61
C ALA A 90 9.51 -14.96 -3.35
N GLU A 91 10.13 -16.03 -2.86
CA GLU A 91 9.70 -16.75 -1.67
C GLU A 91 9.66 -15.85 -0.43
N VAL A 92 10.72 -15.06 -0.17
CA VAL A 92 10.78 -14.17 1.01
C VAL A 92 9.88 -12.92 0.89
N LEU A 93 9.47 -12.58 -0.35
CA LEU A 93 8.46 -11.56 -0.64
C LEU A 93 7.02 -12.10 -0.58
N GLY A 94 6.86 -13.39 -0.31
CA GLY A 94 5.54 -14.03 -0.34
C GLY A 94 4.92 -14.11 -1.73
N LEU A 95 5.73 -14.10 -2.79
CA LEU A 95 5.30 -14.32 -4.16
C LEU A 95 5.38 -15.81 -4.53
N ALA A 96 4.50 -16.28 -5.41
CA ALA A 96 4.58 -17.62 -5.97
C ALA A 96 5.85 -17.78 -6.80
N PRO A 97 6.82 -18.66 -6.43
CA PRO A 97 8.12 -18.71 -7.11
C PRO A 97 8.03 -19.16 -8.56
N GLY A 98 7.14 -20.11 -8.88
CA GLY A 98 6.97 -20.61 -10.25
C GLY A 98 6.56 -19.52 -11.25
N PRO A 99 5.41 -18.85 -11.06
CA PRO A 99 5.00 -17.74 -11.92
C PRO A 99 6.03 -16.61 -12.02
N MET A 100 6.76 -16.32 -10.93
CA MET A 100 7.82 -15.33 -10.95
C MET A 100 9.02 -15.78 -11.78
N GLU A 101 9.40 -17.05 -11.69
CA GLU A 101 10.45 -17.66 -12.50
C GLU A 101 10.06 -17.67 -13.99
N ASP A 102 8.82 -18.03 -14.33
CA ASP A 102 8.33 -18.02 -15.72
C ASP A 102 8.39 -16.60 -16.32
N PHE A 103 7.93 -15.60 -15.55
CA PHE A 103 8.01 -14.21 -15.96
C PHE A 103 9.46 -13.75 -16.20
N LEU A 104 10.41 -14.17 -15.38
CA LEU A 104 11.82 -13.81 -15.55
C LEU A 104 12.47 -14.58 -16.72
N ARG A 105 12.13 -15.85 -16.94
CA ARG A 105 12.63 -16.64 -18.09
C ARG A 105 12.30 -15.97 -19.42
N LEU A 106 11.08 -15.47 -19.58
CA LEU A 106 10.67 -14.73 -20.78
C LEU A 106 11.50 -13.47 -20.98
N GLN A 107 11.77 -12.74 -19.91
CA GLN A 107 12.62 -11.54 -19.98
C GLN A 107 14.07 -11.85 -20.34
N ILE A 108 14.64 -12.93 -19.80
CA ILE A 108 15.99 -13.39 -20.12
C ILE A 108 16.06 -13.81 -21.59
N ALA A 109 15.07 -14.55 -22.08
CA ALA A 109 15.00 -14.98 -23.48
C ALA A 109 14.89 -13.77 -24.43
N TRP A 110 14.04 -12.81 -24.12
CA TRP A 110 13.95 -11.55 -24.84
C TRP A 110 15.26 -10.74 -24.85
N ALA A 111 15.87 -10.55 -23.68
CA ALA A 111 17.13 -9.83 -23.54
C ALA A 111 18.26 -10.50 -24.35
N ARG A 112 18.32 -11.84 -24.36
CA ARG A 112 19.27 -12.62 -25.16
C ARG A 112 19.04 -12.41 -26.65
N ARG A 113 17.82 -12.57 -27.14
CA ARG A 113 17.49 -12.38 -28.56
C ARG A 113 17.82 -10.96 -29.03
N ARG A 114 17.52 -9.93 -28.26
CA ARG A 114 17.88 -8.55 -28.57
C ARG A 114 19.41 -8.39 -28.74
N GLN A 115 20.19 -9.00 -27.85
CA GLN A 115 21.68 -9.00 -27.97
C GLN A 115 22.14 -9.76 -29.23
N GLU A 116 21.55 -10.93 -29.51
CA GLU A 116 21.88 -11.75 -30.71
C GLU A 116 21.59 -10.98 -32.00
N THR A 117 20.45 -10.31 -32.10
CA THR A 117 20.08 -9.47 -33.25
C THR A 117 21.08 -8.33 -33.48
N LEU A 118 21.48 -7.64 -32.41
CA LEU A 118 22.48 -6.57 -32.47
C LEU A 118 23.85 -7.10 -32.93
N VAL A 119 24.31 -8.20 -32.37
CA VAL A 119 25.58 -8.83 -32.72
C VAL A 119 25.57 -9.33 -34.16
N ALA A 120 24.48 -9.94 -34.63
CA ALA A 120 24.31 -10.36 -36.03
C ALA A 120 24.37 -9.16 -36.98
N GLY A 121 23.70 -8.06 -36.66
CA GLY A 121 23.74 -6.83 -37.44
C GLY A 121 25.15 -6.23 -37.53
N TRP A 122 25.89 -6.15 -36.45
CA TRP A 122 27.27 -5.65 -36.45
C TRP A 122 28.23 -6.55 -37.28
N ARG A 123 28.06 -7.87 -37.20
CA ARG A 123 28.81 -8.81 -38.01
C ARG A 123 28.49 -8.67 -39.52
N ALA A 124 27.21 -8.52 -39.85
CA ALA A 124 26.79 -8.41 -41.24
C ALA A 124 27.22 -7.11 -41.91
N SER A 125 27.31 -6.04 -41.15
CA SER A 125 27.71 -4.70 -41.63
C SER A 125 29.18 -4.38 -41.45
N ASP A 126 29.97 -5.27 -40.85
CA ASP A 126 31.36 -5.06 -40.47
C ASP A 126 31.59 -3.80 -39.62
N VAL A 127 30.58 -3.48 -38.78
CA VAL A 127 30.61 -2.31 -37.92
C VAL A 127 31.04 -2.69 -36.52
N LEU A 128 32.05 -2.03 -36.01
CA LEU A 128 32.42 -2.14 -34.61
C LEU A 128 31.53 -1.23 -33.77
N PRO A 129 30.72 -1.78 -32.80
CA PRO A 129 29.90 -0.95 -31.96
C PRO A 129 30.72 0.00 -31.09
N PRO A 130 30.12 1.14 -30.60
CA PRO A 130 30.79 2.03 -29.67
C PRO A 130 31.39 1.28 -28.47
N ASP A 131 32.48 1.82 -27.90
CA ASP A 131 33.09 1.20 -26.71
C ASP A 131 32.13 1.34 -25.50
N PRO A 132 31.64 0.21 -24.95
CA PRO A 132 30.67 0.26 -23.86
C PRO A 132 31.38 0.39 -22.50
N PRO A 133 30.66 0.81 -21.46
CA PRO A 133 31.14 0.70 -20.09
C PRO A 133 31.49 -0.75 -19.73
N ASP A 134 32.38 -0.92 -18.74
CA ASP A 134 32.76 -2.27 -18.29
C ASP A 134 31.59 -3.06 -17.74
N LEU A 135 31.48 -4.32 -18.14
CA LEU A 135 30.35 -5.19 -17.77
C LEU A 135 30.27 -5.44 -16.27
N THR A 136 31.43 -5.68 -15.64
CA THR A 136 31.50 -6.11 -14.24
C THR A 136 31.33 -4.95 -13.27
N THR A 137 32.01 -3.84 -13.54
CA THR A 137 32.11 -2.71 -12.62
C THR A 137 31.02 -1.66 -12.85
N VAL A 138 30.39 -1.63 -14.03
CA VAL A 138 29.39 -0.62 -14.37
C VAL A 138 28.04 -1.23 -14.78
N LEU A 139 28.02 -2.12 -15.80
CA LEU A 139 26.77 -2.59 -16.37
C LEU A 139 26.03 -3.58 -15.45
N ARG A 140 26.75 -4.52 -14.79
CA ARG A 140 26.13 -5.44 -13.82
C ARG A 140 25.50 -4.73 -12.64
N PRO A 141 26.16 -3.79 -11.94
CA PRO A 141 25.49 -2.99 -10.90
C PRO A 141 24.24 -2.26 -11.37
N ARG A 142 24.23 -1.73 -12.60
CA ARG A 142 23.04 -1.10 -13.20
C ARG A 142 21.91 -2.12 -13.48
N LEU A 143 22.27 -3.30 -14.01
CA LEU A 143 21.31 -4.39 -14.22
C LEU A 143 20.73 -4.90 -12.91
N ASP A 144 21.53 -4.98 -11.85
CA ASP A 144 21.07 -5.38 -10.52
C ASP A 144 20.15 -4.32 -9.90
N ALA A 145 20.42 -3.02 -10.10
CA ALA A 145 19.54 -1.94 -9.69
C ALA A 145 18.17 -2.01 -10.39
N VAL A 146 18.18 -2.10 -11.73
CA VAL A 146 16.92 -2.26 -12.51
C VAL A 146 16.24 -3.59 -12.17
N GLY A 147 16.98 -4.63 -11.83
CA GLY A 147 16.44 -5.90 -11.33
C GLY A 147 15.65 -5.72 -10.03
N ARG A 148 16.15 -4.93 -9.08
CA ARG A 148 15.42 -4.61 -7.84
C ARG A 148 14.17 -3.79 -8.10
N GLU A 149 14.22 -2.81 -9.00
CA GLU A 149 13.05 -2.03 -9.42
C GLU A 149 11.98 -2.92 -10.04
N LEU A 150 12.39 -3.84 -10.91
CA LEU A 150 11.51 -4.81 -11.54
C LEU A 150 10.85 -5.75 -10.52
N LEU A 151 11.62 -6.23 -9.54
CA LEU A 151 11.11 -7.06 -8.45
C LEU A 151 10.11 -6.29 -7.57
N ALA A 152 10.43 -5.03 -7.23
CA ALA A 152 9.53 -4.16 -6.48
C ALA A 152 8.22 -3.90 -7.24
N ALA A 153 8.30 -3.64 -8.54
CA ALA A 153 7.13 -3.45 -9.38
C ALA A 153 6.30 -4.73 -9.53
N ALA A 154 6.94 -5.88 -9.74
CA ALA A 154 6.27 -7.19 -9.76
C ALA A 154 5.58 -7.49 -8.42
N PHE A 155 6.23 -7.14 -7.29
CA PHE A 155 5.64 -7.24 -5.97
C PHE A 155 4.40 -6.35 -5.80
N LEU A 156 4.36 -5.16 -6.40
CA LEU A 156 3.20 -4.27 -6.35
C LEU A 156 2.01 -4.77 -7.16
N VAL A 157 2.24 -5.39 -8.33
CA VAL A 157 1.17 -5.83 -9.23
C VAL A 157 0.71 -7.28 -8.99
N ALA A 158 1.46 -8.09 -8.23
CA ALA A 158 1.13 -9.50 -8.02
C ALA A 158 -0.23 -9.68 -7.33
N GLY A 159 -1.07 -10.56 -7.86
CA GLY A 159 -2.42 -10.83 -7.36
C GLY A 159 -3.45 -9.79 -7.76
N GLU A 160 -3.11 -8.87 -8.68
CA GLU A 160 -4.02 -7.90 -9.25
C GLU A 160 -4.28 -8.19 -10.72
N ASP A 161 -5.51 -7.98 -11.16
CA ASP A 161 -5.83 -8.04 -12.58
C ASP A 161 -5.19 -6.86 -13.33
N PRO A 162 -4.69 -7.09 -14.55
CA PRO A 162 -4.19 -5.99 -15.38
C PRO A 162 -5.30 -4.95 -15.65
N PRO A 163 -4.97 -3.65 -15.65
CA PRO A 163 -5.95 -2.60 -15.89
C PRO A 163 -6.50 -2.68 -17.33
N VAL A 164 -7.82 -2.53 -17.48
CA VAL A 164 -8.51 -2.58 -18.76
C VAL A 164 -8.44 -1.27 -19.54
N SER A 165 -8.37 -0.13 -18.84
CA SER A 165 -8.62 1.21 -19.40
C SER A 165 -7.39 2.01 -19.81
N SER A 166 -6.20 1.60 -19.43
CA SER A 166 -4.94 2.24 -19.87
C SER A 166 -3.88 1.17 -20.02
N ASP A 167 -3.38 0.99 -21.23
CA ASP A 167 -2.39 -0.04 -21.50
C ASP A 167 -0.97 0.56 -21.52
N PRO A 168 -0.24 0.57 -20.37
CA PRO A 168 1.14 1.00 -20.35
C PRO A 168 2.07 0.08 -21.16
N TRP A 169 1.61 -1.12 -21.52
CA TRP A 169 2.37 -2.13 -22.25
C TRP A 169 2.65 -1.73 -23.70
N SER A 170 1.86 -0.84 -24.30
CA SER A 170 2.11 -0.30 -25.65
C SER A 170 3.51 0.32 -25.81
N ARG A 171 4.14 0.73 -24.72
CA ARG A 171 5.54 1.20 -24.73
C ARG A 171 6.55 0.10 -25.06
N LEU A 172 6.22 -1.16 -24.76
CA LEU A 172 7.07 -2.29 -25.08
C LEU A 172 6.90 -2.74 -26.56
N GLU A 173 5.72 -2.53 -27.16
CA GLU A 173 5.47 -2.88 -28.56
C GLU A 173 6.41 -2.14 -29.53
N GLY A 174 6.83 -0.92 -29.18
CA GLY A 174 7.77 -0.12 -29.97
C GLY A 174 9.25 -0.44 -29.74
N LEU A 175 9.57 -1.31 -28.78
CA LEU A 175 10.96 -1.66 -28.51
C LEU A 175 11.43 -2.76 -29.48
N THR A 176 12.53 -2.48 -30.18
CA THR A 176 13.13 -3.43 -31.14
C THR A 176 13.47 -4.76 -30.47
N GLY A 177 13.04 -5.87 -31.08
CA GLY A 177 13.37 -7.23 -30.68
C GLY A 177 12.38 -7.92 -29.76
N LEU A 178 11.19 -7.38 -29.57
CA LEU A 178 10.05 -8.06 -28.94
C LEU A 178 9.02 -8.42 -30.03
N GLU A 179 8.86 -9.70 -30.27
CA GLU A 179 7.87 -10.20 -31.23
C GLU A 179 6.44 -10.17 -30.61
N PRO A 180 5.38 -10.00 -31.43
CA PRO A 180 4.00 -9.95 -30.90
C PRO A 180 3.61 -11.15 -30.04
N ALA A 181 4.08 -12.34 -30.36
CA ALA A 181 3.82 -13.55 -29.57
C ALA A 181 4.48 -13.47 -28.19
N GLU A 182 5.71 -13.00 -28.12
CA GLU A 182 6.44 -12.84 -26.85
C GLU A 182 5.85 -11.75 -25.96
N PHE A 183 5.38 -10.68 -26.57
CA PHE A 183 4.66 -9.64 -25.89
C PHE A 183 3.41 -10.21 -25.18
N LEU A 184 2.66 -11.06 -25.89
CA LEU A 184 1.48 -11.73 -25.33
C LEU A 184 1.87 -12.72 -24.21
N GLU A 185 2.94 -13.50 -24.40
CA GLU A 185 3.47 -14.42 -23.37
C GLU A 185 3.90 -13.67 -22.11
N LEU A 186 4.59 -12.54 -22.27
CA LEU A 186 5.04 -11.72 -21.14
C LEU A 186 3.86 -11.11 -20.35
N ARG A 187 2.81 -10.64 -21.05
CA ARG A 187 1.57 -10.18 -20.42
C ARG A 187 0.84 -11.31 -19.71
N THR A 188 0.80 -12.50 -20.30
CA THR A 188 0.19 -13.68 -19.69
C THR A 188 0.95 -14.10 -18.42
N ALA A 189 2.28 -14.14 -18.48
CA ALA A 189 3.11 -14.44 -17.31
C ALA A 189 2.95 -13.40 -16.20
N ARG A 190 2.82 -12.10 -16.57
CA ARG A 190 2.49 -11.05 -15.59
C ARG A 190 1.14 -11.31 -14.91
N ALA A 191 0.11 -11.69 -15.65
CA ALA A 191 -1.20 -12.02 -15.09
C ALA A 191 -1.15 -13.24 -14.15
N GLY A 192 -0.15 -14.10 -14.32
CA GLY A 192 0.12 -15.24 -13.44
C GLY A 192 0.82 -14.88 -12.11
N LEU A 193 1.36 -13.67 -11.96
CA LEU A 193 2.01 -13.25 -10.72
C LEU A 193 0.99 -13.19 -9.58
N ARG A 194 1.25 -13.95 -8.51
CA ARG A 194 0.35 -14.05 -7.35
C ARG A 194 1.11 -14.16 -6.06
N ARG A 195 0.41 -13.93 -4.97
CA ARG A 195 0.95 -14.01 -3.60
C ARG A 195 0.62 -15.36 -2.98
N THR A 196 1.50 -15.81 -2.10
CA THR A 196 1.35 -17.06 -1.35
C THR A 196 1.54 -16.87 0.16
N GLY A 197 2.00 -15.68 0.57
CA GLY A 197 2.22 -15.36 1.97
C GLY A 197 2.60 -13.90 2.21
N PRO A 198 2.86 -13.52 3.47
CA PRO A 198 3.37 -12.21 3.82
C PRO A 198 4.85 -12.09 3.44
N ALA A 199 5.28 -10.87 3.11
CA ALA A 199 6.69 -10.56 2.92
C ALA A 199 7.43 -10.47 4.27
N THR A 200 8.71 -10.90 4.32
CA THR A 200 9.56 -10.64 5.48
C THR A 200 10.04 -9.18 5.49
N LEU A 201 10.32 -8.63 6.69
CA LEU A 201 10.84 -7.26 6.79
C LEU A 201 12.15 -7.07 6.02
N ALA A 202 13.03 -8.06 6.04
CA ALA A 202 14.27 -8.02 5.29
C ALA A 202 14.03 -7.95 3.77
N ALA A 203 13.03 -8.67 3.27
CA ALA A 203 12.66 -8.62 1.86
C ALA A 203 12.00 -7.28 1.49
N LEU A 204 11.11 -6.75 2.33
CA LEU A 204 10.53 -5.41 2.14
C LEU A 204 11.62 -4.34 2.05
N ARG A 205 12.65 -4.41 2.92
CA ARG A 205 13.79 -3.49 2.88
C ARG A 205 14.60 -3.59 1.58
N ARG A 206 14.73 -4.77 1.00
CA ARG A 206 15.42 -4.94 -0.30
C ARG A 206 14.65 -4.34 -1.47
N VAL A 207 13.33 -4.46 -1.48
CA VAL A 207 12.48 -3.83 -2.51
C VAL A 207 12.13 -2.38 -2.19
N GLY A 208 12.37 -1.92 -0.96
CA GLY A 208 12.20 -0.54 -0.54
C GLY A 208 10.73 -0.08 -0.42
N VAL A 209 9.75 -1.01 -0.36
CA VAL A 209 8.33 -0.68 -0.41
C VAL A 209 7.58 -1.35 0.74
N LEU A 210 6.65 -0.60 1.37
CA LEU A 210 5.67 -1.06 2.35
C LEU A 210 4.27 -0.80 1.81
N ARG A 211 3.46 -1.85 1.60
CA ARG A 211 2.06 -1.70 1.19
C ARG A 211 1.18 -1.52 2.42
N VAL A 212 0.49 -0.40 2.49
CA VAL A 212 -0.37 -0.01 3.62
C VAL A 212 -1.84 -0.04 3.18
N GLY A 213 -2.62 -0.96 3.73
CA GLY A 213 -4.06 -1.01 3.53
C GLY A 213 -4.75 0.12 4.30
N THR A 214 -5.62 0.87 3.65
CA THR A 214 -6.44 1.90 4.30
C THR A 214 -7.76 2.09 3.57
N THR A 215 -8.83 2.48 4.30
CA THR A 215 -10.16 2.62 3.71
C THR A 215 -10.38 3.99 3.07
N GLY A 216 -9.72 5.03 3.56
CA GLY A 216 -9.87 6.40 3.06
C GLY A 216 -11.24 7.03 3.28
N ASP A 217 -12.07 6.45 4.16
CA ASP A 217 -13.44 6.90 4.45
C ASP A 217 -13.72 7.10 5.95
N TYR A 218 -12.68 7.06 6.78
CA TYR A 218 -12.83 7.09 8.24
C TYR A 218 -11.97 8.19 8.89
N ALA A 219 -12.38 9.45 8.74
CA ALA A 219 -11.77 10.56 9.46
C ALA A 219 -12.03 10.44 11.00
N PRO A 220 -11.08 10.83 11.87
CA PRO A 220 -9.83 11.50 11.60
C PRO A 220 -8.65 10.57 11.30
N PHE A 221 -8.87 9.27 11.17
CA PHE A 221 -7.83 8.25 10.97
C PHE A 221 -7.33 8.21 9.53
N SER A 222 -8.25 8.01 8.58
CA SER A 222 -7.95 8.04 7.15
C SER A 222 -9.09 8.67 6.36
N SER A 223 -8.78 9.61 5.49
CA SER A 223 -9.75 10.22 4.57
C SER A 223 -9.09 10.48 3.23
N ASP A 224 -9.81 10.13 2.16
CA ASP A 224 -9.47 10.51 0.79
C ASP A 224 -10.25 11.80 0.46
N ALA A 225 -9.54 12.91 0.39
CA ALA A 225 -10.07 14.20 0.05
C ALA A 225 -9.53 14.66 -1.30
N GLY A 226 -10.29 14.38 -2.37
CA GLY A 226 -9.90 14.74 -3.73
C GLY A 226 -8.65 14.01 -4.24
N GLY A 227 -8.51 12.72 -3.89
CA GLY A 227 -7.38 11.88 -4.25
C GLY A 227 -6.17 12.00 -3.33
N VAL A 228 -6.24 12.84 -2.28
CA VAL A 228 -5.16 13.00 -1.30
C VAL A 228 -5.57 12.35 0.02
N LEU A 229 -4.78 11.40 0.48
CA LEU A 229 -4.98 10.73 1.76
C LEU A 229 -4.50 11.62 2.91
N ARG A 230 -5.32 11.70 3.98
CA ARG A 230 -5.05 12.49 5.18
C ARG A 230 -5.55 11.77 6.42
N GLY A 231 -4.99 12.11 7.56
CA GLY A 231 -5.45 11.67 8.87
C GLY A 231 -4.36 11.04 9.71
N LEU A 232 -4.67 10.77 10.98
CA LEU A 232 -3.73 10.23 11.95
C LEU A 232 -3.02 8.98 11.45
N ASP A 233 -3.75 8.03 10.91
CA ASP A 233 -3.21 6.74 10.50
C ASP A 233 -2.40 6.83 9.20
N ILE A 234 -2.68 7.81 8.36
CA ILE A 234 -1.86 8.13 7.19
C ILE A 234 -0.50 8.68 7.63
N ASP A 235 -0.49 9.62 8.60
CA ASP A 235 0.74 10.16 9.15
C ASP A 235 1.56 9.09 9.89
N LEU A 236 0.90 8.23 10.68
CA LEU A 236 1.56 7.09 11.34
C LEU A 236 2.17 6.11 10.34
N ALA A 237 1.48 5.83 9.22
CA ALA A 237 1.98 4.95 8.17
C ALA A 237 3.22 5.53 7.46
N LEU A 238 3.22 6.84 7.19
CA LEU A 238 4.38 7.55 6.62
C LEU A 238 5.59 7.49 7.55
N ASP A 239 5.38 7.77 8.83
CA ASP A 239 6.44 7.76 9.84
C ASP A 239 6.97 6.33 10.09
N LEU A 240 6.09 5.33 10.19
CA LEU A 240 6.49 3.92 10.33
C LEU A 240 7.32 3.46 9.13
N ALA A 241 6.86 3.75 7.92
CA ALA A 241 7.60 3.39 6.72
C ALA A 241 9.00 4.03 6.71
N GLY A 242 9.09 5.32 7.05
CA GLY A 242 10.37 6.02 7.20
C GLY A 242 11.28 5.40 8.26
N ALA A 243 10.74 5.03 9.43
CA ALA A 243 11.49 4.38 10.50
C ALA A 243 11.99 2.98 10.10
N LEU A 244 11.27 2.28 9.23
CA LEU A 244 11.67 0.98 8.68
C LEU A 244 12.62 1.08 7.47
N GLY A 245 12.87 2.30 6.96
CA GLY A 245 13.66 2.53 5.74
C GLY A 245 12.90 2.17 4.46
N LEU A 246 11.57 2.32 4.46
CA LEU A 246 10.68 1.91 3.39
C LEU A 246 9.88 3.11 2.84
N ARG A 247 9.46 3.01 1.59
CA ARG A 247 8.49 3.92 0.98
C ARG A 247 7.07 3.33 1.10
N PRO A 248 6.11 4.03 1.68
CA PRO A 248 4.74 3.54 1.78
C PRO A 248 4.04 3.61 0.41
N VAL A 249 3.25 2.59 0.11
CA VAL A 249 2.31 2.53 -1.00
C VAL A 249 0.94 2.21 -0.42
N PHE A 250 0.03 3.16 -0.49
CA PHE A 250 -1.31 2.97 0.03
C PHE A 250 -2.15 2.11 -0.92
N VAL A 251 -2.78 1.08 -0.36
CA VAL A 251 -3.64 0.12 -1.04
C VAL A 251 -5.07 0.32 -0.56
N PRO A 252 -6.03 0.61 -1.45
CA PRO A 252 -7.42 0.77 -1.04
C PRO A 252 -7.99 -0.56 -0.56
N THR A 253 -8.70 -0.50 0.57
CA THR A 253 -9.52 -1.58 1.10
C THR A 253 -10.88 -1.04 1.54
N SER A 254 -11.76 -1.88 2.05
CA SER A 254 -13.06 -1.49 2.57
C SER A 254 -13.36 -2.23 3.87
N TRP A 255 -14.28 -1.72 4.68
CA TRP A 255 -14.66 -2.40 5.92
C TRP A 255 -15.14 -3.84 5.70
N PRO A 256 -16.00 -4.15 4.70
CA PRO A 256 -16.36 -5.52 4.37
C PRO A 256 -15.20 -6.35 3.83
N GLY A 257 -14.29 -5.74 3.08
CA GLY A 257 -13.18 -6.41 2.39
C GLY A 257 -11.92 -6.60 3.24
N LEU A 258 -11.75 -5.86 4.34
CA LEU A 258 -10.49 -5.74 5.10
C LEU A 258 -9.83 -7.09 5.41
N MET A 259 -10.59 -8.03 5.97
CA MET A 259 -10.03 -9.34 6.36
C MET A 259 -9.80 -10.25 5.16
N ALA A 260 -10.61 -10.15 4.10
CA ALA A 260 -10.38 -10.86 2.84
C ALA A 260 -9.11 -10.37 2.14
N ASP A 261 -8.91 -9.05 2.09
CA ASP A 261 -7.73 -8.42 1.52
C ASP A 261 -6.45 -8.77 2.30
N LEU A 262 -6.54 -8.84 3.64
CA LEU A 262 -5.44 -9.31 4.50
C LEU A 262 -5.06 -10.75 4.15
N ARG A 263 -6.04 -11.67 4.06
CA ARG A 263 -5.80 -13.08 3.68
C ARG A 263 -5.24 -13.24 2.28
N ALA A 264 -5.63 -12.36 1.37
CA ALA A 264 -5.11 -12.32 0.01
C ALA A 264 -3.74 -11.61 -0.09
N HIS A 265 -3.18 -11.19 1.05
CA HIS A 265 -1.90 -10.45 1.13
C HIS A 265 -1.84 -9.21 0.21
N ARG A 266 -2.96 -8.50 0.02
CA ARG A 266 -3.01 -7.30 -0.81
C ARG A 266 -2.19 -6.16 -0.24
N PHE A 267 -1.98 -6.14 1.07
CA PHE A 267 -1.14 -5.19 1.80
C PHE A 267 -0.29 -5.92 2.85
N ASP A 268 0.77 -5.28 3.31
CA ASP A 268 1.71 -5.81 4.31
C ASP A 268 1.22 -5.54 5.73
N LEU A 269 0.57 -4.40 5.93
CA LEU A 269 -0.17 -4.02 7.12
C LEU A 269 -1.35 -3.12 6.75
N ALA A 270 -2.26 -2.88 7.70
CA ALA A 270 -3.31 -1.88 7.51
C ALA A 270 -3.43 -0.93 8.72
N LEU A 271 -3.70 0.34 8.40
CA LEU A 271 -3.93 1.46 9.29
C LEU A 271 -5.14 2.26 8.79
N SER A 272 -6.21 2.34 9.57
CA SER A 272 -7.46 3.06 9.26
C SER A 272 -8.38 3.17 10.48
N GLY A 273 -7.85 3.44 11.68
CA GLY A 273 -8.64 3.40 12.91
C GLY A 273 -9.17 2.00 13.22
N ILE A 274 -8.38 0.96 12.90
CA ILE A 274 -8.83 -0.42 12.99
C ILE A 274 -8.93 -0.85 14.45
N THR A 275 -10.12 -1.27 14.86
CA THR A 275 -10.35 -1.81 16.19
C THR A 275 -9.80 -3.24 16.28
N ALA A 276 -8.92 -3.50 17.26
CA ALA A 276 -8.47 -4.83 17.61
C ALA A 276 -9.62 -5.59 18.31
N THR A 277 -10.19 -6.57 17.62
CA THR A 277 -11.25 -7.42 18.15
C THR A 277 -10.77 -8.87 18.24
N GLU A 278 -11.33 -9.66 19.19
CA GLU A 278 -11.02 -11.08 19.30
C GLU A 278 -11.28 -11.85 18.01
N GLU A 279 -12.34 -11.49 17.29
CA GLU A 279 -12.66 -12.13 16.02
C GLU A 279 -11.55 -11.92 14.99
N ARG A 280 -11.10 -10.67 14.79
CA ARG A 280 -10.00 -10.35 13.88
C ARG A 280 -8.68 -10.97 14.34
N ALA A 281 -8.44 -11.03 15.66
CA ALA A 281 -7.23 -11.61 16.24
C ALA A 281 -7.10 -13.15 16.04
N ARG A 282 -8.18 -13.83 15.64
CA ARG A 282 -8.12 -15.23 15.24
C ARG A 282 -7.40 -15.46 13.93
N GLU A 283 -7.45 -14.46 13.03
CA GLU A 283 -6.91 -14.54 11.67
C GLU A 283 -5.75 -13.57 11.42
N ALA A 284 -5.52 -12.61 12.32
CA ALA A 284 -4.54 -11.54 12.18
C ALA A 284 -3.71 -11.33 13.43
N ALA A 285 -2.60 -10.62 13.30
CA ALA A 285 -1.86 -10.03 14.40
C ALA A 285 -2.20 -8.54 14.52
N PHE A 286 -2.05 -8.01 15.73
CA PHE A 286 -2.17 -6.59 16.03
C PHE A 286 -0.91 -6.10 16.74
N SER A 287 -0.53 -4.85 16.47
CA SER A 287 0.45 -4.13 17.29
C SER A 287 -0.07 -3.89 18.70
N VAL A 288 0.75 -3.28 19.55
CA VAL A 288 0.23 -2.58 20.75
C VAL A 288 -0.83 -1.57 20.32
N ALA A 289 -1.87 -1.41 21.14
CA ALA A 289 -2.91 -0.41 20.87
C ALA A 289 -2.30 1.01 20.96
N TYR A 290 -2.56 1.83 19.96
CA TYR A 290 -2.08 3.20 19.94
C TYR A 290 -3.11 4.20 20.46
N LEU A 291 -4.38 3.81 20.52
CA LEU A 291 -5.48 4.57 21.14
C LEU A 291 -6.49 3.60 21.74
N GLU A 292 -7.14 4.04 22.84
CA GLU A 292 -8.32 3.38 23.38
C GLU A 292 -9.56 4.14 22.93
N ASP A 293 -10.61 3.39 22.56
CA ASP A 293 -11.88 3.94 22.13
C ASP A 293 -13.03 2.97 22.49
N GLY A 294 -14.26 3.34 22.20
CA GLY A 294 -15.41 2.48 22.45
C GLY A 294 -16.65 2.89 21.69
N LYS A 295 -17.58 1.95 21.55
CA LYS A 295 -18.87 2.22 20.92
C LYS A 295 -19.70 3.15 21.80
N THR A 296 -20.14 4.23 21.19
CA THR A 296 -21.10 5.17 21.77
C THR A 296 -22.18 5.49 20.74
N ALA A 297 -23.08 6.42 21.05
CA ALA A 297 -24.16 6.78 20.14
C ALA A 297 -24.14 8.28 19.83
N ILE A 298 -24.52 8.62 18.60
CA ILE A 298 -24.69 9.98 18.10
C ILE A 298 -26.08 10.14 17.49
N ALA A 299 -26.71 11.26 17.74
CA ALA A 299 -28.03 11.63 17.21
C ALA A 299 -28.08 13.12 16.87
N ARG A 300 -29.18 13.57 16.31
CA ARG A 300 -29.43 15.02 16.28
C ARG A 300 -29.42 15.56 17.72
N ARG A 301 -28.83 16.72 17.91
CA ARG A 301 -28.66 17.34 19.25
C ARG A 301 -29.98 17.54 19.96
N GLU A 302 -31.02 17.90 19.22
CA GLU A 302 -32.39 18.05 19.74
C GLU A 302 -33.01 16.74 20.23
N ASP A 303 -32.64 15.60 19.61
CA ASP A 303 -33.14 14.27 19.98
C ASP A 303 -32.22 13.54 20.98
N ALA A 304 -30.99 14.02 21.19
CA ALA A 304 -30.03 13.37 22.07
C ALA A 304 -30.56 13.03 23.49
N PRO A 305 -31.38 13.87 24.13
CA PRO A 305 -31.98 13.53 25.44
C PRO A 305 -32.88 12.30 25.44
N ARG A 306 -33.36 11.86 24.28
CA ARG A 306 -34.21 10.65 24.13
C ARG A 306 -33.37 9.36 24.12
N PHE A 307 -32.08 9.43 23.80
CA PHE A 307 -31.25 8.27 23.48
C PHE A 307 -30.08 8.08 24.48
N THR A 308 -30.37 8.25 25.78
CA THR A 308 -29.33 8.25 26.85
C THR A 308 -28.87 6.87 27.29
N SER A 309 -29.42 5.80 26.73
CA SER A 309 -29.02 4.42 27.02
C SER A 309 -29.34 3.50 25.84
N LEU A 310 -28.69 2.32 25.79
CA LEU A 310 -29.03 1.29 24.80
C LEU A 310 -30.52 0.91 24.86
N ALA A 311 -31.08 0.80 26.05
CA ALA A 311 -32.49 0.49 26.24
C ALA A 311 -33.44 1.57 25.71
N ALA A 312 -33.06 2.84 25.79
CA ALA A 312 -33.81 3.95 25.23
C ALA A 312 -33.73 4.01 23.70
N ILE A 313 -32.60 3.54 23.14
CA ILE A 313 -32.37 3.47 21.69
C ILE A 313 -33.11 2.26 21.09
N ASP A 314 -33.02 1.09 21.73
CA ASP A 314 -33.64 -0.14 21.23
C ASP A 314 -35.14 -0.19 21.46
N GLN A 315 -35.90 0.73 20.84
CA GLN A 315 -37.34 0.82 20.92
C GLN A 315 -38.01 0.72 19.55
N PRO A 316 -39.22 0.16 19.46
CA PRO A 316 -39.98 0.18 18.21
C PRO A 316 -40.17 1.61 17.68
N GLY A 317 -39.95 1.78 16.37
CA GLY A 317 -40.06 3.08 15.72
C GLY A 317 -38.79 3.92 15.77
N VAL A 318 -37.71 3.48 16.47
CA VAL A 318 -36.40 4.10 16.40
C VAL A 318 -35.60 3.49 15.20
N ARG A 319 -35.02 4.35 14.37
CA ARG A 319 -34.24 3.97 13.21
C ARG A 319 -32.74 4.12 13.52
N VAL A 320 -32.07 2.99 13.68
CA VAL A 320 -30.60 2.91 13.94
C VAL A 320 -29.87 2.73 12.62
N ILE A 321 -29.05 3.71 12.22
CA ILE A 321 -28.28 3.65 10.99
C ILE A 321 -26.87 3.17 11.24
N VAL A 322 -26.31 2.32 10.34
CA VAL A 322 -24.94 1.82 10.39
C VAL A 322 -24.40 1.59 8.99
N ASN A 323 -23.06 1.66 8.86
CA ASN A 323 -22.34 1.22 7.67
C ASN A 323 -22.12 -0.31 7.72
N PRO A 324 -22.22 -1.02 6.57
CA PRO A 324 -22.07 -2.46 6.52
C PRO A 324 -20.62 -2.93 6.67
N GLY A 325 -20.42 -4.16 7.17
CA GLY A 325 -19.16 -4.91 7.18
C GLY A 325 -18.18 -4.54 8.28
N GLY A 326 -18.48 -3.52 9.10
CA GLY A 326 -17.61 -3.06 10.17
C GLY A 326 -18.03 -3.51 11.57
N THR A 327 -17.29 -3.04 12.59
CA THR A 327 -17.62 -3.30 14.00
C THR A 327 -18.90 -2.59 14.45
N ASN A 328 -19.33 -1.53 13.77
CA ASN A 328 -20.59 -0.84 14.06
C ASN A 328 -21.78 -1.71 13.73
N GLU A 329 -21.82 -2.28 12.52
CA GLU A 329 -22.91 -3.18 12.12
C GLU A 329 -23.00 -4.39 13.05
N ARG A 330 -21.85 -5.02 13.34
CA ARG A 330 -21.82 -6.16 14.24
C ARG A 330 -22.38 -5.81 15.63
N PHE A 331 -21.89 -4.71 16.23
CA PHE A 331 -22.38 -4.23 17.52
C PHE A 331 -23.90 -4.05 17.52
N VAL A 332 -24.42 -3.38 16.50
CA VAL A 332 -25.87 -3.13 16.40
C VAL A 332 -26.65 -4.44 16.24
N ARG A 333 -26.21 -5.36 15.38
CA ARG A 333 -26.89 -6.66 15.20
C ARG A 333 -26.86 -7.54 16.46
N GLU A 334 -25.81 -7.41 17.28
CA GLU A 334 -25.69 -8.14 18.55
C GLU A 334 -26.53 -7.53 19.68
N ARG A 335 -26.74 -6.22 19.68
CA ARG A 335 -27.29 -5.49 20.83
C ARG A 335 -28.67 -4.90 20.60
N VAL A 336 -29.06 -4.59 19.37
CA VAL A 336 -30.34 -4.00 18.98
C VAL A 336 -31.30 -5.09 18.51
N ARG A 337 -32.51 -5.15 19.11
CA ARG A 337 -33.49 -6.20 18.85
C ARG A 337 -34.86 -5.66 18.40
N ARG A 338 -35.19 -4.44 18.77
CA ARG A 338 -36.53 -3.85 18.61
C ARG A 338 -36.54 -2.66 17.67
N ALA A 339 -35.46 -1.90 17.64
CA ALA A 339 -35.30 -0.77 16.74
C ALA A 339 -35.05 -1.27 15.29
N GLU A 340 -35.43 -0.47 14.32
CA GLU A 340 -35.18 -0.71 12.90
C GLU A 340 -33.72 -0.43 12.56
N ILE A 341 -33.05 -1.38 11.91
CA ILE A 341 -31.65 -1.21 11.49
C ILE A 341 -31.61 -0.80 10.02
N LEU A 342 -31.08 0.39 9.75
CA LEU A 342 -30.87 0.94 8.42
C LEU A 342 -29.41 0.79 7.99
N LEU A 343 -29.17 0.15 6.84
CA LEU A 343 -27.82 0.06 6.27
C LEU A 343 -27.56 1.21 5.31
N HIS A 344 -26.41 1.89 5.49
CA HIS A 344 -25.96 2.94 4.60
C HIS A 344 -24.51 2.66 4.18
N ALA A 345 -24.30 2.39 2.89
CA ALA A 345 -23.01 1.88 2.41
C ALA A 345 -21.87 2.93 2.42
N ASP A 346 -22.21 4.20 2.22
CA ASP A 346 -21.21 5.28 2.14
C ASP A 346 -20.98 5.93 3.51
N ASN A 347 -19.86 5.59 4.14
CA ASN A 347 -19.48 6.13 5.44
C ASN A 347 -19.25 7.65 5.44
N ARG A 348 -19.00 8.26 4.28
CA ARG A 348 -18.79 9.72 4.14
C ARG A 348 -20.09 10.50 4.26
N THR A 349 -21.23 9.92 3.88
CA THR A 349 -22.54 10.59 3.83
C THR A 349 -23.49 10.16 4.94
N ILE A 350 -23.18 9.12 5.72
CA ILE A 350 -24.04 8.55 6.75
C ILE A 350 -24.51 9.58 7.80
N PHE A 351 -23.61 10.49 8.20
CA PHE A 351 -23.92 11.54 9.18
C PHE A 351 -24.84 12.63 8.62
N SER A 352 -24.81 12.88 7.32
CA SER A 352 -25.78 13.77 6.65
C SER A 352 -27.17 13.17 6.70
N VAL A 353 -27.30 11.85 6.46
CA VAL A 353 -28.58 11.12 6.59
C VAL A 353 -29.16 11.27 7.99
N LEU A 354 -28.31 11.16 9.03
CA LEU A 354 -28.69 11.34 10.42
C LEU A 354 -29.13 12.79 10.72
N ALA A 355 -28.34 13.77 10.29
CA ALA A 355 -28.61 15.19 10.49
C ALA A 355 -29.91 15.67 9.78
N GLU A 356 -30.24 15.03 8.65
CA GLU A 356 -31.49 15.30 7.90
C GLU A 356 -32.74 14.60 8.48
N GLY A 357 -32.60 13.83 9.55
CA GLY A 357 -33.73 13.14 10.20
C GLY A 357 -34.22 11.91 9.44
N ARG A 358 -33.45 11.40 8.48
CA ARG A 358 -33.77 10.15 7.77
C ARG A 358 -33.42 8.89 8.58
N ALA A 359 -32.63 9.06 9.64
CA ALA A 359 -32.41 8.12 10.72
C ALA A 359 -32.43 8.86 12.06
N ASP A 360 -32.50 8.14 13.17
CA ASP A 360 -32.66 8.74 14.49
C ASP A 360 -31.35 8.70 15.30
N VAL A 361 -30.60 7.62 15.20
CA VAL A 361 -29.37 7.41 15.97
C VAL A 361 -28.41 6.50 15.22
N MET A 362 -27.10 6.70 15.46
CA MET A 362 -26.03 5.83 14.97
C MET A 362 -25.16 5.39 16.13
N PHE A 363 -24.80 4.11 16.17
CA PHE A 363 -23.71 3.62 17.02
C PHE A 363 -22.40 3.64 16.24
N THR A 364 -21.41 4.33 16.81
CA THR A 364 -20.06 4.42 16.25
C THR A 364 -19.00 4.60 17.34
N ASP A 365 -17.75 4.81 16.97
CA ASP A 365 -16.64 5.01 17.90
C ASP A 365 -16.67 6.43 18.51
N GLY A 366 -16.24 6.57 19.76
CA GLY A 366 -16.27 7.83 20.48
C GLY A 366 -15.46 8.96 19.83
N ILE A 367 -14.31 8.60 19.21
CA ILE A 367 -13.49 9.56 18.45
C ILE A 367 -14.27 10.11 17.25
N GLU A 368 -15.03 9.26 16.55
CA GLU A 368 -15.84 9.69 15.41
C GLU A 368 -16.99 10.59 15.87
N VAL A 369 -17.65 10.26 16.99
CA VAL A 369 -18.67 11.12 17.59
C VAL A 369 -18.12 12.52 17.92
N ARG A 370 -16.91 12.60 18.51
CA ARG A 370 -16.23 13.87 18.80
C ARG A 370 -16.01 14.68 17.53
N LEU A 371 -15.54 14.03 16.44
CA LEU A 371 -15.33 14.69 15.15
C LEU A 371 -16.64 15.23 14.58
N GLN A 372 -17.68 14.40 14.53
CA GLN A 372 -18.94 14.77 13.89
C GLN A 372 -19.67 15.88 14.65
N ALA A 373 -19.60 15.87 15.98
CA ALA A 373 -20.14 16.95 16.81
C ALA A 373 -19.41 18.30 16.63
N ARG A 374 -18.12 18.27 16.21
CA ARG A 374 -17.37 19.48 15.84
C ARG A 374 -17.71 19.97 14.41
N ARG A 375 -17.94 19.01 13.48
CA ARG A 375 -18.25 19.31 12.07
C ARG A 375 -19.67 19.86 11.86
N ASP A 376 -20.62 19.27 12.56
CA ASP A 376 -22.03 19.60 12.40
C ASP A 376 -22.68 19.88 13.77
N PRO A 377 -23.00 21.16 14.08
CA PRO A 377 -23.59 21.53 15.36
C PRO A 377 -24.99 20.92 15.59
N ARG A 378 -25.63 20.39 14.55
CA ARG A 378 -26.91 19.67 14.67
C ARG A 378 -26.74 18.29 15.31
N LEU A 379 -25.52 17.72 15.31
CA LEU A 379 -25.23 16.40 15.85
C LEU A 379 -24.59 16.48 17.24
N GLY A 380 -24.78 15.43 18.04
CA GLY A 380 -24.16 15.31 19.35
C GLY A 380 -24.16 13.89 19.88
N GLY A 381 -23.17 13.57 20.73
CA GLY A 381 -23.16 12.33 21.49
C GLY A 381 -24.34 12.23 22.45
N THR A 382 -24.84 11.02 22.65
CA THR A 382 -26.05 10.80 23.47
C THR A 382 -25.75 10.04 24.76
N LEU A 383 -24.68 9.24 24.79
CA LEU A 383 -24.33 8.43 25.95
C LEU A 383 -23.23 9.11 26.77
N ALA A 384 -23.34 9.09 28.09
CA ALA A 384 -22.34 9.64 29.00
C ALA A 384 -21.03 8.85 28.97
N GLU A 385 -21.13 7.52 28.81
CA GLU A 385 -19.98 6.60 28.77
C GLU A 385 -20.10 5.67 27.55
N PRO A 386 -18.98 5.26 26.95
CA PRO A 386 -18.99 4.26 25.89
C PRO A 386 -19.50 2.90 26.39
N LEU A 387 -20.22 2.19 25.53
CA LEU A 387 -20.79 0.87 25.81
C LEU A 387 -19.76 -0.27 25.71
N THR A 388 -18.61 0.00 25.10
CA THR A 388 -17.49 -0.95 24.95
C THR A 388 -16.17 -0.22 25.14
N ARG A 389 -15.09 -1.01 25.30
CA ARG A 389 -13.71 -0.49 25.24
C ARG A 389 -12.89 -1.42 24.35
N ALA A 390 -12.13 -0.86 23.43
CA ALA A 390 -11.25 -1.59 22.54
C ALA A 390 -10.14 -0.70 22.00
N GLY A 391 -8.96 -1.27 21.81
CA GLY A 391 -7.80 -0.56 21.28
C GLY A 391 -7.89 -0.39 19.75
N LYS A 392 -7.42 0.75 19.26
CA LYS A 392 -7.05 0.95 17.85
C LYS A 392 -5.61 0.49 17.68
N ALA A 393 -5.36 -0.38 16.69
CA ALA A 393 -4.05 -0.99 16.49
C ALA A 393 -3.72 -1.17 15.00
N VAL A 394 -2.44 -1.32 14.70
CA VAL A 394 -1.98 -1.71 13.37
C VAL A 394 -2.37 -3.17 13.13
N LEU A 395 -3.02 -3.44 12.02
CA LEU A 395 -3.39 -4.80 11.60
C LEU A 395 -2.28 -5.38 10.72
N LEU A 396 -1.81 -6.58 11.04
CA LEU A 396 -0.78 -7.30 10.30
C LEU A 396 -1.25 -8.73 9.98
N PRO A 397 -0.70 -9.36 8.91
CA PRO A 397 -0.81 -10.80 8.75
C PRO A 397 -0.29 -11.52 10.01
N ARG A 398 -0.91 -12.63 10.38
CA ARG A 398 -0.56 -13.36 11.61
C ARG A 398 0.88 -13.89 11.58
N GLU A 399 1.34 -14.27 10.40
CA GLU A 399 2.66 -14.82 10.13
C GLU A 399 3.74 -13.75 9.92
N ALA A 400 3.40 -12.45 10.01
CA ALA A 400 4.38 -11.38 9.85
C ALA A 400 5.44 -11.44 10.95
N ASP A 401 6.69 -11.61 10.55
CA ASP A 401 7.86 -11.73 11.44
C ASP A 401 8.31 -10.39 12.06
N TRP A 402 7.68 -9.29 11.67
CA TRP A 402 8.11 -7.93 11.98
C TRP A 402 7.13 -7.11 12.85
N ARG A 403 6.12 -7.78 13.43
CA ARG A 403 5.23 -7.14 14.43
C ARG A 403 6.03 -6.47 15.56
N ALA A 404 7.08 -7.14 16.06
CA ALA A 404 7.93 -6.59 17.11
C ALA A 404 8.63 -5.28 16.69
N ALA A 405 8.98 -5.12 15.40
CA ALA A 405 9.55 -3.87 14.89
C ALA A 405 8.51 -2.74 14.87
N VAL A 406 7.25 -3.05 14.54
CA VAL A 406 6.14 -2.09 14.65
C VAL A 406 5.91 -1.69 16.11
N ASP A 407 5.88 -2.63 17.04
CA ASP A 407 5.67 -2.38 18.46
C ASP A 407 6.83 -1.57 19.07
N ALA A 408 8.07 -1.85 18.68
CA ALA A 408 9.25 -1.10 19.13
C ALA A 408 9.23 0.38 18.67
N TRP A 409 8.70 0.64 17.48
CA TRP A 409 8.53 2.00 16.98
C TRP A 409 7.33 2.70 17.62
N LEU A 410 6.19 1.99 17.75
CA LEU A 410 4.92 2.58 18.18
C LEU A 410 4.87 2.82 19.70
N GLY A 411 5.43 1.91 20.50
CA GLY A 411 5.37 1.95 21.95
C GLY A 411 5.85 3.28 22.57
N PRO A 412 7.02 3.82 22.20
CA PRO A 412 7.47 5.13 22.65
C PRO A 412 6.53 6.29 22.28
N LEU A 413 5.91 6.26 21.11
CA LEU A 413 4.95 7.28 20.67
C LEU A 413 3.67 7.26 21.50
N VAL A 414 3.22 6.06 21.92
CA VAL A 414 2.07 5.89 22.80
C VAL A 414 2.39 6.37 24.21
N THR A 415 3.51 5.93 24.79
CA THR A 415 3.88 6.24 26.15
C THR A 415 4.24 7.72 26.39
N SER A 416 4.74 8.40 25.36
CA SER A 416 5.02 9.85 25.41
C SER A 416 3.78 10.72 25.22
N GLY A 417 2.61 10.15 24.86
CA GLY A 417 1.42 10.92 24.51
C GLY A 417 1.42 11.50 23.09
N ALA A 418 2.47 11.28 22.29
CA ALA A 418 2.59 11.86 20.95
C ALA A 418 1.46 11.44 20.00
N VAL A 419 0.93 10.23 20.16
CA VAL A 419 -0.23 9.77 19.35
C VAL A 419 -1.50 10.56 19.73
N ALA A 420 -1.73 10.82 21.03
CA ALA A 420 -2.87 11.59 21.50
C ALA A 420 -2.83 13.04 20.99
N GLU A 421 -1.66 13.67 21.00
CA GLU A 421 -1.47 15.02 20.44
C GLU A 421 -1.73 15.05 18.92
N ARG A 422 -1.27 14.03 18.20
CA ARG A 422 -1.52 13.89 16.76
C ARG A 422 -3.01 13.68 16.48
N LEU A 423 -3.71 12.93 17.34
CA LEU A 423 -5.16 12.76 17.23
C LEU A 423 -5.90 14.09 17.35
N GLU A 424 -5.55 14.93 18.33
CA GLU A 424 -6.20 16.24 18.47
C GLU A 424 -5.97 17.14 17.25
N ARG A 425 -4.76 17.12 16.68
CA ARG A 425 -4.49 17.83 15.42
C ARG A 425 -5.32 17.28 14.26
N ALA A 426 -5.38 15.95 14.11
CA ALA A 426 -6.17 15.32 13.05
C ALA A 426 -7.67 15.60 13.20
N LEU A 427 -8.18 15.66 14.44
CA LEU A 427 -9.58 16.05 14.72
C LEU A 427 -9.84 17.50 14.32
N ALA A 428 -8.96 18.45 14.67
CA ALA A 428 -9.09 19.85 14.31
C ALA A 428 -9.04 20.06 12.78
N GLU A 429 -8.06 19.45 12.12
CA GLU A 429 -7.93 19.50 10.65
C GLU A 429 -9.14 18.89 9.96
N ALA A 430 -9.62 17.73 10.42
CA ALA A 430 -10.78 17.06 9.86
C ALA A 430 -12.07 17.84 10.14
N ALA A 431 -12.17 18.58 11.22
CA ALA A 431 -13.31 19.46 11.50
C ALA A 431 -13.29 20.77 10.67
N GLY A 432 -12.20 21.06 9.97
CA GLY A 432 -12.03 22.31 9.23
C GLY A 432 -11.67 23.51 10.12
N GLU A 433 -11.19 23.25 11.34
CA GLU A 433 -10.73 24.28 12.26
C GLU A 433 -9.42 24.86 11.73
N LYS A 434 -9.30 26.20 11.70
CA LYS A 434 -8.05 26.85 11.29
C LYS A 434 -6.97 26.56 12.31
N ARG A 435 -5.75 26.28 11.84
CA ARG A 435 -4.57 26.22 12.73
C ARG A 435 -4.45 27.56 13.46
N LEU A 436 -4.50 27.52 14.77
CA LEU A 436 -4.14 28.64 15.64
C LEU A 436 -2.63 28.85 15.60
#